data_0b71741854c043783f4b6d6a042cc9fa
#
_entry.id   0b71741854c043783f4b6d6a042cc9fa
#
_cell.length_a   1.000
_cell.length_b   1.000
_cell.length_c   1.000
_cell.angle_alpha   90.00
_cell.angle_beta   90.00
_cell.angle_gamma   90.00
#
_symmetry.space_group_name_H-M   'P 1'
#
loop_
_entity.id
_entity.type
_entity.pdbx_description
1 polymer ?
#
loop_
_entity_poly.entity_id
_entity_poly.type
_entity_poly.pdbx_seq_one_letter_code
_entity_poly.pdbx_strand_id
1 'polypeptide(L)'
;MGYIYSFEKLEVWNNARDLAKAIYLLSSKFSNTEKFGLASQIQRAAVSVSSNIAEGSGRISPKEKMRFIEIAYGSLMETLSQLFIAKDLNYISDTDIEEIRPLIEHISAQLSVWRNNLDKEEQNTKH
;
A
#
# COMPACT_ATOMS: atom_id res chain seq x y z
N MET A 1 11.91 27.05 -0.69
CA MET A 1 11.60 25.64 -0.37
C MET A 1 10.42 25.57 0.58
N GLY A 2 9.51 24.64 0.35
CA GLY A 2 8.35 24.50 1.20
C GLY A 2 8.62 23.66 2.45
N TYR A 3 7.64 23.60 3.31
CA TYR A 3 7.65 22.75 4.49
C TYR A 3 7.63 21.27 4.08
N ILE A 4 8.37 20.43 4.80
CA ILE A 4 8.38 18.98 4.56
C ILE A 4 7.53 18.31 5.64
N TYR A 5 6.47 17.65 5.19
CA TYR A 5 5.55 16.93 6.08
C TYR A 5 6.13 15.58 6.51
N SER A 6 5.67 15.08 7.65
CA SER A 6 6.23 13.85 8.23
C SER A 6 6.18 12.64 7.30
N PHE A 7 5.09 12.45 6.55
CA PHE A 7 4.98 11.28 5.67
C PHE A 7 6.00 11.31 4.53
N GLU A 8 6.43 12.52 4.09
CA GLU A 8 7.39 12.64 2.99
C GLU A 8 8.75 12.03 3.34
N LYS A 9 9.05 11.91 4.65
CA LYS A 9 10.31 11.34 5.15
C LYS A 9 10.22 9.83 5.38
N LEU A 10 9.02 9.24 5.32
CA LEU A 10 8.82 7.83 5.59
C LEU A 10 9.21 6.98 4.38
N GLU A 11 10.13 6.05 4.61
CA GLU A 11 10.53 5.09 3.58
C GLU A 11 9.33 4.28 3.10
N VAL A 12 8.45 3.84 4.02
CA VAL A 12 7.27 3.05 3.67
C VAL A 12 6.31 3.82 2.77
N TRP A 13 6.18 5.13 2.96
CA TRP A 13 5.36 5.95 2.07
C TRP A 13 5.97 6.03 0.67
N ASN A 14 7.27 6.24 0.59
CA ASN A 14 7.97 6.29 -0.68
C ASN A 14 7.87 4.95 -1.43
N ASN A 15 7.99 3.83 -0.72
CA ASN A 15 7.80 2.50 -1.29
C ASN A 15 6.36 2.28 -1.77
N ALA A 16 5.38 2.76 -1.01
CA ALA A 16 3.98 2.67 -1.41
C ALA A 16 3.68 3.51 -2.65
N ARG A 17 4.32 4.67 -2.77
CA ARG A 17 4.23 5.51 -3.96
C ARG A 17 4.81 4.80 -5.19
N ASP A 18 5.96 4.14 -5.01
CA ASP A 18 6.56 3.32 -6.06
C ASP A 18 5.64 2.17 -6.48
N LEU A 19 4.97 1.55 -5.50
CA LEU A 19 4.00 0.49 -5.78
C LEU A 19 2.84 1.02 -6.64
N ALA A 20 2.29 2.18 -6.29
CA ALA A 20 1.20 2.77 -7.08
C ALA A 20 1.62 2.99 -8.53
N LYS A 21 2.82 3.52 -8.73
CA LYS A 21 3.37 3.72 -10.07
C LYS A 21 3.52 2.39 -10.83
N ALA A 22 4.07 1.37 -10.16
CA ALA A 22 4.23 0.05 -10.76
C ALA A 22 2.89 -0.58 -11.14
N ILE A 23 1.86 -0.41 -10.31
CA ILE A 23 0.52 -0.93 -10.59
C ILE A 23 -0.10 -0.22 -11.79
N TYR A 24 0.08 1.09 -11.93
CA TYR A 24 -0.41 1.79 -13.12
C TYR A 24 0.24 1.27 -14.39
N LEU A 25 1.55 0.98 -14.35
CA LEU A 25 2.26 0.41 -15.49
C LEU A 25 1.76 -1.01 -15.80
N LEU A 26 1.60 -1.86 -14.78
CA LEU A 26 1.09 -3.23 -14.98
C LEU A 26 -0.34 -3.23 -15.49
N SER A 27 -1.21 -2.39 -14.91
CA SER A 27 -2.62 -2.37 -15.29
C SER A 27 -2.84 -1.87 -16.72
N SER A 28 -1.85 -1.18 -17.30
CA SER A 28 -1.93 -0.79 -18.71
C SER A 28 -1.92 -1.99 -19.65
N LYS A 29 -1.48 -3.16 -19.19
CA LYS A 29 -1.48 -4.42 -19.95
C LYS A 29 -2.85 -5.11 -19.94
N PHE A 30 -3.77 -4.68 -19.07
CA PHE A 30 -5.09 -5.30 -18.96
C PHE A 30 -5.91 -5.01 -20.21
N SER A 31 -6.87 -5.90 -20.50
CA SER A 31 -7.82 -5.69 -21.60
C SER A 31 -8.52 -4.34 -21.44
N ASN A 32 -8.79 -3.65 -22.55
CA ASN A 32 -9.51 -2.37 -22.54
C ASN A 32 -10.89 -2.48 -21.89
N THR A 33 -11.49 -3.67 -21.88
CA THR A 33 -12.77 -3.91 -21.21
C THR A 33 -12.66 -3.74 -19.68
N GLU A 34 -11.44 -3.80 -19.13
CA GLU A 34 -11.20 -3.66 -17.69
C GLU A 34 -10.89 -2.23 -17.24
N LYS A 35 -10.91 -1.27 -18.15
CA LYS A 35 -10.59 0.13 -17.82
C LYS A 35 -11.39 0.64 -16.62
N PHE A 36 -12.68 0.32 -16.55
CA PHE A 36 -13.58 0.71 -15.47
C PHE A 36 -13.88 -0.46 -14.52
N GLY A 37 -13.23 -1.58 -14.69
CA GLY A 37 -13.36 -2.77 -13.85
C GLY A 37 -12.09 -3.01 -13.05
N LEU A 38 -11.41 -4.16 -13.31
CA LEU A 38 -10.24 -4.60 -12.55
C LEU A 38 -9.10 -3.57 -12.56
N ALA A 39 -8.84 -2.92 -13.70
CA ALA A 39 -7.79 -1.91 -13.77
C ALA A 39 -8.06 -0.75 -12.81
N SER A 40 -9.29 -0.24 -12.81
CA SER A 40 -9.70 0.84 -11.91
C SER A 40 -9.59 0.40 -10.45
N GLN A 41 -10.02 -0.81 -10.11
CA GLN A 41 -9.99 -1.32 -8.74
C GLN A 41 -8.56 -1.48 -8.21
N ILE A 42 -7.66 -2.06 -9.00
CA ILE A 42 -6.29 -2.27 -8.55
C ILE A 42 -5.53 -0.96 -8.39
N GLN A 43 -5.79 0.01 -9.28
CA GLN A 43 -5.21 1.35 -9.17
C GLN A 43 -5.66 2.03 -7.88
N ARG A 44 -6.94 1.95 -7.55
CA ARG A 44 -7.49 2.52 -6.30
C ARG A 44 -6.90 1.85 -5.08
N ALA A 45 -6.79 0.51 -5.10
CA ALA A 45 -6.22 -0.23 -3.98
C ALA A 45 -4.77 0.18 -3.74
N ALA A 46 -3.96 0.27 -4.80
CA ALA A 46 -2.55 0.65 -4.67
C ALA A 46 -2.39 2.08 -4.16
N VAL A 47 -3.17 3.04 -4.68
CA VAL A 47 -3.14 4.44 -4.21
C VAL A 47 -3.59 4.51 -2.74
N SER A 48 -4.57 3.70 -2.34
CA SER A 48 -5.06 3.66 -0.96
C SER A 48 -3.96 3.27 0.03
N VAL A 49 -2.99 2.45 -0.36
CA VAL A 49 -1.86 2.12 0.52
C VAL A 49 -1.12 3.40 0.91
N SER A 50 -0.67 4.17 -0.05
CA SER A 50 0.08 5.40 0.20
C SER A 50 -0.76 6.46 0.90
N SER A 51 -2.02 6.61 0.51
CA SER A 51 -2.92 7.61 1.10
C SER A 51 -3.15 7.36 2.59
N ASN A 52 -3.36 6.10 2.99
CA ASN A 52 -3.59 5.76 4.39
C ASN A 52 -2.31 5.85 5.23
N ILE A 53 -1.16 5.57 4.64
CA ILE A 53 0.13 5.81 5.32
C ILE A 53 0.28 7.30 5.62
N ALA A 54 0.04 8.15 4.63
CA ALA A 54 0.16 9.60 4.80
C ALA A 54 -0.83 10.12 5.85
N GLU A 55 -2.09 9.71 5.77
CA GLU A 55 -3.10 10.10 6.76
C GLU A 55 -2.75 9.62 8.16
N GLY A 56 -2.30 8.37 8.30
CA GLY A 56 -1.91 7.81 9.58
C GLY A 56 -0.75 8.56 10.22
N SER A 57 0.24 8.97 9.41
CA SER A 57 1.38 9.72 9.93
C SER A 57 0.97 11.07 10.49
N GLY A 58 -0.14 11.64 10.03
CA GLY A 58 -0.66 12.92 10.48
C GLY A 58 -1.56 12.84 11.71
N ARG A 59 -1.91 11.64 12.17
CA ARG A 59 -2.75 11.49 13.37
C ARG A 59 -1.89 11.68 14.62
N ILE A 60 -2.53 12.07 15.72
CA ILE A 60 -1.83 12.38 16.96
C ILE A 60 -1.65 11.13 17.82
N SER A 61 -2.72 10.34 18.03
CA SER A 61 -2.63 9.20 18.94
C SER A 61 -2.09 7.95 18.26
N PRO A 62 -1.33 7.11 18.99
CA PRO A 62 -0.88 5.82 18.44
C PRO A 62 -2.02 4.95 17.97
N LYS A 63 -3.14 4.94 18.69
CA LYS A 63 -4.32 4.16 18.34
C LYS A 63 -4.89 4.56 16.96
N GLU A 64 -4.99 5.87 16.71
CA GLU A 64 -5.48 6.36 15.42
C GLU A 64 -4.49 6.08 14.30
N LYS A 65 -3.20 6.22 14.57
CA LYS A 65 -2.16 5.86 13.58
C LYS A 65 -2.29 4.39 13.19
N MET A 66 -2.45 3.49 14.17
CA MET A 66 -2.61 2.05 13.92
C MET A 66 -3.81 1.74 13.02
N ARG A 67 -4.91 2.47 13.23
CA ARG A 67 -6.11 2.28 12.40
C ARG A 67 -5.81 2.51 10.92
N PHE A 68 -5.12 3.60 10.60
CA PHE A 68 -4.78 3.90 9.20
C PHE A 68 -3.75 2.93 8.63
N ILE A 69 -2.82 2.46 9.46
CA ILE A 69 -1.85 1.45 9.04
C ILE A 69 -2.56 0.13 8.71
N GLU A 70 -3.55 -0.26 9.50
CA GLU A 70 -4.34 -1.46 9.23
C GLU A 70 -5.12 -1.34 7.92
N ILE A 71 -5.68 -0.17 7.63
CA ILE A 71 -6.37 0.07 6.36
C ILE A 71 -5.38 -0.01 5.20
N ALA A 72 -4.19 0.58 5.36
CA ALA A 72 -3.14 0.50 4.35
C ALA A 72 -2.73 -0.95 4.09
N TYR A 73 -2.56 -1.74 5.13
CA TYR A 73 -2.23 -3.16 5.02
C TYR A 73 -3.31 -3.92 4.26
N GLY A 74 -4.58 -3.67 4.58
CA GLY A 74 -5.71 -4.27 3.86
C GLY A 74 -5.70 -3.92 2.38
N SER A 75 -5.42 -2.66 2.05
CA SER A 75 -5.31 -2.20 0.66
C SER A 75 -4.15 -2.86 -0.07
N LEU A 76 -3.04 -3.12 0.63
CA LEU A 76 -1.89 -3.83 0.08
C LEU A 76 -2.26 -5.28 -0.27
N MET A 77 -2.98 -5.96 0.63
CA MET A 77 -3.45 -7.32 0.40
C MET A 77 -4.46 -7.37 -0.74
N GLU A 78 -5.33 -6.38 -0.83
CA GLU A 78 -6.27 -6.26 -1.94
C GLU A 78 -5.52 -6.12 -3.27
N THR A 79 -4.47 -5.30 -3.30
CA THR A 79 -3.63 -5.12 -4.49
C THR A 79 -3.03 -6.45 -4.94
N LEU A 80 -2.45 -7.20 -4.02
CA LEU A 80 -1.83 -8.50 -4.33
C LEU A 80 -2.88 -9.50 -4.80
N SER A 81 -4.04 -9.55 -4.14
CA SER A 81 -5.14 -10.43 -4.54
C SER A 81 -5.59 -10.15 -5.98
N GLN A 82 -5.72 -8.88 -6.32
CA GLN A 82 -6.15 -8.48 -7.67
C GLN A 82 -5.08 -8.75 -8.73
N LEU A 83 -3.80 -8.73 -8.36
CA LEU A 83 -2.72 -9.16 -9.26
C LEU A 83 -2.85 -10.64 -9.62
N PHE A 84 -3.18 -11.49 -8.65
CA PHE A 84 -3.42 -12.91 -8.92
C PHE A 84 -4.61 -13.12 -9.86
N ILE A 85 -5.68 -12.35 -9.66
CA ILE A 85 -6.84 -12.41 -10.56
C ILE A 85 -6.45 -11.98 -11.98
N ALA A 86 -5.68 -10.91 -12.11
CA ALA A 86 -5.20 -10.44 -13.42
C ALA A 86 -4.35 -11.51 -14.12
N LYS A 87 -3.51 -12.21 -13.37
CA LYS A 87 -2.72 -13.33 -13.91
C LYS A 87 -3.62 -14.44 -14.38
N ASP A 88 -4.62 -14.82 -13.58
CA ASP A 88 -5.56 -15.90 -13.95
C ASP A 88 -6.35 -15.56 -15.21
N LEU A 89 -6.59 -14.26 -15.44
CA LEU A 89 -7.24 -13.78 -16.66
C LEU A 89 -6.26 -13.58 -17.83
N ASN A 90 -5.00 -13.91 -17.62
CA ASN A 90 -3.92 -13.78 -18.61
C ASN A 90 -3.61 -12.35 -19.04
N TYR A 91 -3.92 -11.36 -18.19
CA TYR A 91 -3.56 -9.98 -18.46
C TYR A 91 -2.10 -9.68 -18.12
N ILE A 92 -1.57 -10.39 -17.13
CA ILE A 92 -0.17 -10.31 -16.72
C ILE A 92 0.39 -11.73 -16.53
N SER A 93 1.70 -11.84 -16.40
CA SER A 93 2.40 -13.13 -16.26
C SER A 93 2.84 -13.40 -14.83
N ASP A 94 3.25 -14.64 -14.56
CA ASP A 94 3.93 -14.99 -13.31
C ASP A 94 5.17 -14.13 -13.07
N THR A 95 5.93 -13.86 -14.13
CA THR A 95 7.11 -13.01 -14.05
C THR A 95 6.77 -11.59 -13.60
N ASP A 96 5.66 -11.03 -14.09
CA ASP A 96 5.19 -9.71 -13.65
C ASP A 96 4.95 -9.68 -12.14
N ILE A 97 4.34 -10.73 -11.60
CA ILE A 97 4.10 -10.84 -10.15
C ILE A 97 5.42 -11.01 -9.39
N GLU A 98 6.30 -11.86 -9.86
CA GLU A 98 7.60 -12.10 -9.23
C GLU A 98 8.44 -10.81 -9.12
N GLU A 99 8.34 -9.94 -10.12
CA GLU A 99 9.08 -8.68 -10.13
C GLU A 99 8.53 -7.67 -9.12
N ILE A 100 7.21 -7.61 -8.91
CA ILE A 100 6.59 -6.65 -8.01
C ILE A 100 6.48 -7.16 -6.58
N ARG A 101 6.47 -8.46 -6.38
CA ARG A 101 6.24 -9.09 -5.07
C ARG A 101 7.23 -8.64 -4.00
N PRO A 102 8.54 -8.54 -4.26
CA PRO A 102 9.47 -8.06 -3.23
C PRO A 102 9.13 -6.69 -2.67
N LEU A 103 8.64 -5.78 -3.51
CA LEU A 103 8.21 -4.46 -3.05
C LEU A 103 6.99 -4.56 -2.13
N ILE A 104 6.02 -5.42 -2.48
CA ILE A 104 4.84 -5.66 -1.64
C ILE A 104 5.25 -6.24 -0.30
N GLU A 105 6.15 -7.23 -0.31
CA GLU A 105 6.64 -7.85 0.92
C GLU A 105 7.38 -6.86 1.80
N HIS A 106 8.18 -5.98 1.21
CA HIS A 106 8.91 -4.96 1.93
C HIS A 106 7.97 -3.96 2.61
N ILE A 107 6.94 -3.48 1.88
CA ILE A 107 5.93 -2.58 2.44
C ILE A 107 5.17 -3.29 3.57
N SER A 108 4.79 -4.54 3.37
CA SER A 108 4.11 -5.35 4.39
C SER A 108 4.93 -5.43 5.69
N ALA A 109 6.22 -5.72 5.57
CA ALA A 109 7.11 -5.79 6.73
C ALA A 109 7.24 -4.44 7.43
N GLN A 110 7.38 -3.36 6.67
CA GLN A 110 7.49 -2.01 7.22
C GLN A 110 6.22 -1.59 7.98
N LEU A 111 5.05 -1.89 7.42
CA LEU A 111 3.77 -1.59 8.08
C LEU A 111 3.62 -2.39 9.37
N SER A 112 4.03 -3.65 9.37
CA SER A 112 3.95 -4.51 10.56
C SER A 112 4.86 -3.99 11.67
N VAL A 113 6.09 -3.61 11.35
CA VAL A 113 7.04 -3.05 12.34
C VAL A 113 6.48 -1.74 12.91
N TRP A 114 5.99 -0.84 12.07
CA TRP A 114 5.42 0.42 12.51
C TRP A 114 4.21 0.20 13.42
N ARG A 115 3.32 -0.71 13.02
CA ARG A 115 2.15 -1.05 13.84
C ARG A 115 2.55 -1.60 15.21
N ASN A 116 3.53 -2.50 15.24
CA ASN A 116 3.99 -3.08 16.50
C ASN A 116 4.61 -2.03 17.42
N ASN A 117 5.35 -1.09 16.87
CA ASN A 117 5.94 0.01 17.64
C ASN A 117 4.85 0.92 18.22
N LEU A 118 3.82 1.21 17.44
CA LEU A 118 2.68 2.02 17.90
C LEU A 118 1.87 1.30 18.96
N ASP A 119 1.72 -0.02 18.83
CA ASP A 119 1.02 -0.82 19.84
C ASP A 119 1.75 -0.76 21.20
N LYS A 120 3.06 -0.83 21.18
CA LYS A 120 3.89 -0.67 22.38
C LYS A 120 3.72 0.72 23.01
N GLU A 121 3.69 1.77 22.18
CA GLU A 121 3.43 3.14 22.66
C GLU A 121 2.06 3.22 23.34
N GLU A 122 1.03 2.65 22.71
CA GLU A 122 -0.33 2.66 23.25
C GLU A 122 -0.39 1.93 24.59
N GLN A 123 0.28 0.78 24.71
CA GLN A 123 0.33 0.03 25.97
C GLN A 123 1.01 0.85 27.07
N ASN A 124 2.08 1.55 26.74
CA ASN A 124 2.81 2.36 27.72
C ASN A 124 2.02 3.57 28.22
N THR A 125 1.17 4.15 27.34
CA THR A 125 0.37 5.33 27.73
C THR A 125 -0.83 4.97 28.61
N LYS A 126 -1.19 3.69 28.72
CA LYS A 126 -2.30 3.23 29.58
C LYS A 126 -1.93 3.08 31.04
N HIS A 127 -0.70 3.29 31.38
CA HIS A 127 -0.21 3.23 32.75
C HIS A 127 0.01 4.63 33.37
#